data_d6aa3222c3bafc91c51f01499ccfb9a5
#
_entry.id   d6aa3222c3bafc91c51f01499ccfb9a5
#
_cell.length_a   1.000
_cell.length_b   1.000
_cell.length_c   1.000
_cell.angle_alpha   90.00
_cell.angle_beta   90.00
_cell.angle_gamma   90.00
#
_symmetry.space_group_name_H-M   'P 1'
#
loop_
_entity.id
_entity.type
_entity.pdbx_description
1 polymer ?
#
loop_
_entity_poly.entity_id
_entity_poly.type
_entity_poly.pdbx_seq_one_letter_code
_entity_poly.pdbx_strand_id
1 'polypeptide(L)'
;MLNELQLGEFIYEQPALGDTEYIFKHALTQEVSYNSLLLERRRQLHERIGAEIEALYANSIDDHLDELAHHYSRSGNVPKALEYHERAGRQALQRSAYTDAMRALTSALELLMRLPESPERDQRELGLQTTLGPVLMMTRGWAAPETERVFLRAQKLAETGGTAAQRFLLLMGMFGTAYVGGRLQEARDWREQVRTFVSRQPEPEFLLELHHLDWSFALSTGELESAQRYVEDGLAFYQANSGSVPVTPYSAHHPAACGHAWGAIIFWLRGYPERALRHADQAVSLAHEVGHSPSVIFALSHKANIHQLAREVTPALEAAEATLTIAEQEGVPLFESWARVGRGWALAHLGQAEQGVAQIREGLAMASATGTEMWRTYNLAQLAEACGKAGRIDEGLGVIAEALEVVQEKGERWWETEILRLRGELLLMRNPSGLQEAQTSFERSIEIGRKQGAKSSELRATISLAQLLASQGRPEEAHAMLAEIYNWFTEGFDTADLKDAKALLDQLGA
;
A
#
# COMPACT_ATOMS: atom_id res chain seq x y z
N MET A 1 -7.96 56.39 5.43
CA MET A 1 -8.74 55.17 5.74
C MET A 1 -7.87 54.08 6.37
N LEU A 2 -6.79 53.54 5.73
CA LEU A 2 -5.93 52.54 6.39
C LEU A 2 -5.32 53.08 7.68
N ASN A 3 -4.74 54.29 7.67
CA ASN A 3 -4.16 54.94 8.86
C ASN A 3 -5.20 55.13 9.98
N GLU A 4 -6.44 55.41 9.67
CA GLU A 4 -7.53 55.56 10.66
C GLU A 4 -7.88 54.23 11.31
N LEU A 5 -7.87 53.13 10.53
CA LEU A 5 -8.08 51.77 11.03
C LEU A 5 -6.92 51.31 11.91
N GLN A 6 -5.67 51.68 11.57
CA GLN A 6 -4.50 51.43 12.41
C GLN A 6 -4.57 52.25 13.71
N LEU A 7 -4.86 53.56 13.65
CA LEU A 7 -5.01 54.39 14.83
C LEU A 7 -6.17 53.93 15.73
N GLY A 8 -7.25 53.37 15.13
CA GLY A 8 -8.34 52.77 15.85
C GLY A 8 -8.08 51.34 16.34
N GLU A 9 -6.88 50.84 16.14
CA GLU A 9 -6.45 49.49 16.54
C GLU A 9 -7.29 48.33 15.95
N PHE A 10 -7.94 48.55 14.79
CA PHE A 10 -8.67 47.49 14.09
C PHE A 10 -7.77 46.61 13.25
N ILE A 11 -6.71 47.20 12.66
CA ILE A 11 -5.72 46.52 11.84
C ILE A 11 -4.34 46.95 12.28
N TYR A 12 -3.34 46.07 12.02
CA TYR A 12 -1.94 46.41 12.15
C TYR A 12 -1.17 45.94 10.91
N GLU A 13 -0.07 46.63 10.67
CA GLU A 13 0.85 46.35 9.58
C GLU A 13 1.74 45.18 9.93
N GLN A 14 1.84 44.20 9.02
CA GLN A 14 2.77 43.08 9.11
C GLN A 14 3.79 43.22 7.99
N PRO A 15 5.10 43.18 8.30
CA PRO A 15 6.14 43.19 7.28
C PRO A 15 6.00 41.93 6.39
N ALA A 16 5.78 42.12 5.11
CA ALA A 16 5.84 41.06 4.10
C ALA A 16 7.02 41.31 3.15
N LEU A 17 7.52 40.25 2.53
CA LEU A 17 8.61 40.34 1.55
C LEU A 17 8.13 41.09 0.30
N GLY A 18 8.40 42.39 0.25
CA GLY A 18 8.17 43.26 -0.91
C GLY A 18 6.97 44.20 -0.84
N ASP A 19 5.97 43.93 0.02
CA ASP A 19 4.77 44.74 0.17
C ASP A 19 4.34 44.85 1.64
N THR A 20 3.44 45.81 1.93
CA THR A 20 2.86 45.99 3.26
C THR A 20 1.55 45.24 3.37
N GLU A 21 1.51 44.22 4.23
CA GLU A 21 0.28 43.53 4.56
C GLU A 21 -0.42 44.13 5.79
N TYR A 22 -1.75 44.15 5.78
CA TYR A 22 -2.58 44.59 6.91
C TYR A 22 -3.43 43.42 7.39
N ILE A 23 -3.34 43.11 8.68
CA ILE A 23 -4.15 42.07 9.30
C ILE A 23 -5.07 42.66 10.37
N PHE A 24 -6.25 42.07 10.52
CA PHE A 24 -7.17 42.46 11.58
C PHE A 24 -6.59 42.05 12.94
N LYS A 25 -6.66 42.98 13.91
CA LYS A 25 -6.20 42.72 15.30
C LYS A 25 -7.00 41.60 15.97
N HIS A 26 -8.27 41.48 15.64
CA HIS A 26 -9.19 40.48 16.18
C HIS A 26 -9.98 39.77 15.08
N ALA A 27 -9.98 38.44 15.10
CA ALA A 27 -10.73 37.62 14.14
C ALA A 27 -12.22 37.94 14.14
N LEU A 28 -12.82 38.25 15.30
CA LEU A 28 -14.21 38.63 15.41
C LEU A 28 -14.50 39.94 14.66
N THR A 29 -13.60 40.93 14.68
CA THR A 29 -13.76 42.19 13.94
C THR A 29 -13.75 41.93 12.43
N GLN A 30 -12.84 41.04 11.96
CA GLN A 30 -12.82 40.60 10.57
C GLN A 30 -14.12 39.91 10.17
N GLU A 31 -14.59 38.99 10.99
CA GLU A 31 -15.80 38.20 10.73
C GLU A 31 -17.05 39.09 10.67
N VAL A 32 -17.23 39.99 11.66
CA VAL A 32 -18.36 40.94 11.71
C VAL A 32 -18.31 41.87 10.50
N SER A 33 -17.13 42.44 10.18
CA SER A 33 -16.97 43.33 9.03
C SER A 33 -17.30 42.61 7.72
N TYR A 34 -16.81 41.42 7.54
CA TYR A 34 -17.09 40.60 6.36
C TYR A 34 -18.59 40.24 6.27
N ASN A 35 -19.20 39.82 7.36
CA ASN A 35 -20.59 39.38 7.39
C ASN A 35 -21.57 40.54 7.30
N SER A 36 -21.14 41.79 7.57
CA SER A 36 -21.96 42.99 7.37
C SER A 36 -22.18 43.36 5.89
N LEU A 37 -21.33 42.82 5.00
CA LEU A 37 -21.45 43.06 3.57
C LEU A 37 -22.57 42.22 2.96
N LEU A 38 -23.35 42.84 2.06
CA LEU A 38 -24.34 42.13 1.26
C LEU A 38 -23.63 41.05 0.41
N LEU A 39 -24.29 39.92 0.21
CA LEU A 39 -23.74 38.77 -0.53
C LEU A 39 -23.22 39.19 -1.92
N GLU A 40 -23.97 39.97 -2.65
CA GLU A 40 -23.54 40.45 -3.98
C GLU A 40 -22.27 41.32 -3.91
N ARG A 41 -22.15 42.16 -2.88
CA ARG A 41 -20.94 42.97 -2.68
C ARG A 41 -19.74 42.12 -2.32
N ARG A 42 -19.93 41.07 -1.51
CA ARG A 42 -18.86 40.09 -1.23
C ARG A 42 -18.37 39.39 -2.51
N ARG A 43 -19.31 38.93 -3.36
CA ARG A 43 -18.97 38.31 -4.66
C ARG A 43 -18.13 39.24 -5.53
N GLN A 44 -18.55 40.50 -5.68
CA GLN A 44 -17.80 41.48 -6.47
C GLN A 44 -16.41 41.77 -5.92
N LEU A 45 -16.26 41.80 -4.59
CA LEU A 45 -14.97 42.02 -3.96
C LEU A 45 -14.05 40.80 -4.17
N HIS A 46 -14.55 39.60 -4.02
CA HIS A 46 -13.78 38.39 -4.30
C HIS A 46 -13.36 38.29 -5.76
N GLU A 47 -14.23 38.65 -6.72
CA GLU A 47 -13.89 38.70 -8.14
C GLU A 47 -12.75 39.69 -8.43
N ARG A 48 -12.84 40.89 -7.84
CA ARG A 48 -11.77 41.89 -8.01
C ARG A 48 -10.46 41.45 -7.37
N ILE A 49 -10.49 40.89 -6.17
CA ILE A 49 -9.28 40.38 -5.51
C ILE A 49 -8.62 39.31 -6.38
N GLY A 50 -9.38 38.34 -6.89
CA GLY A 50 -8.86 37.32 -7.79
C GLY A 50 -8.21 37.94 -9.05
N ALA A 51 -8.85 38.91 -9.68
CA ALA A 51 -8.30 39.58 -10.84
C ALA A 51 -7.04 40.40 -10.52
N GLU A 52 -6.96 41.05 -9.38
CA GLU A 52 -5.75 41.78 -8.94
C GLU A 52 -4.60 40.81 -8.61
N ILE A 53 -4.86 39.66 -7.99
CA ILE A 53 -3.84 38.61 -7.77
C ILE A 53 -3.29 38.12 -9.12
N GLU A 54 -4.16 37.81 -10.09
CA GLU A 54 -3.73 37.43 -11.43
C GLU A 54 -2.84 38.48 -12.11
N ALA A 55 -3.16 39.77 -11.94
CA ALA A 55 -2.41 40.85 -12.54
C ALA A 55 -1.07 41.10 -11.82
N LEU A 56 -1.05 41.09 -10.50
CA LEU A 56 0.13 41.34 -9.67
C LEU A 56 1.15 40.20 -9.80
N TYR A 57 0.67 38.96 -9.79
CA TYR A 57 1.51 37.77 -9.77
C TYR A 57 1.49 36.99 -11.10
N ALA A 58 1.33 37.67 -12.21
CA ALA A 58 1.26 37.05 -13.54
C ALA A 58 2.44 36.10 -13.85
N ASN A 59 3.64 36.41 -13.32
CA ASN A 59 4.86 35.61 -13.51
C ASN A 59 5.06 34.50 -12.45
N SER A 60 4.27 34.48 -11.37
CA SER A 60 4.36 33.54 -10.26
C SER A 60 2.99 33.05 -9.80
N ILE A 61 2.04 32.96 -10.75
CA ILE A 61 0.63 32.62 -10.47
C ILE A 61 0.47 31.25 -9.80
N ASP A 62 1.42 30.35 -10.03
CA ASP A 62 1.43 29.02 -9.42
C ASP A 62 1.71 29.03 -7.91
N ASP A 63 2.22 30.13 -7.36
CA ASP A 63 2.40 30.31 -5.92
C ASP A 63 1.10 30.77 -5.24
N HIS A 64 0.08 31.17 -5.99
CA HIS A 64 -1.18 31.75 -5.51
C HIS A 64 -2.43 30.96 -5.90
N LEU A 65 -2.28 29.68 -6.31
CA LEU A 65 -3.41 28.88 -6.83
C LEU A 65 -4.52 28.69 -5.80
N ASP A 66 -4.19 28.40 -4.55
CA ASP A 66 -5.19 28.21 -3.48
C ASP A 66 -5.94 29.50 -3.16
N GLU A 67 -5.26 30.64 -3.16
CA GLU A 67 -5.88 31.96 -2.96
C GLU A 67 -6.85 32.29 -4.11
N LEU A 68 -6.42 32.07 -5.35
CA LEU A 68 -7.23 32.28 -6.54
C LEU A 68 -8.44 31.34 -6.55
N ALA A 69 -8.27 30.06 -6.26
CA ALA A 69 -9.34 29.09 -6.13
C ALA A 69 -10.36 29.52 -5.07
N HIS A 70 -9.89 30.00 -3.91
CA HIS A 70 -10.73 30.51 -2.83
C HIS A 70 -11.54 31.74 -3.27
N HIS A 71 -10.87 32.75 -3.85
CA HIS A 71 -11.55 33.99 -4.23
C HIS A 71 -12.55 33.78 -5.36
N TYR A 72 -12.19 33.04 -6.40
CA TYR A 72 -13.12 32.76 -7.48
C TYR A 72 -14.29 31.85 -7.10
N SER A 73 -14.10 30.92 -6.17
CA SER A 73 -15.20 30.12 -5.60
C SER A 73 -16.23 31.00 -4.87
N ARG A 74 -15.76 32.02 -4.17
CA ARG A 74 -16.62 32.95 -3.41
C ARG A 74 -17.23 34.06 -4.28
N SER A 75 -16.60 34.37 -5.40
CA SER A 75 -17.17 35.33 -6.36
C SER A 75 -18.35 34.74 -7.13
N GLY A 76 -18.39 33.42 -7.28
CA GLY A 76 -19.35 32.71 -8.12
C GLY A 76 -18.90 32.58 -9.58
N ASN A 77 -17.66 32.94 -9.90
CA ASN A 77 -17.04 32.70 -11.21
C ASN A 77 -16.62 31.23 -11.33
N VAL A 78 -17.60 30.38 -11.67
CA VAL A 78 -17.41 28.92 -11.72
C VAL A 78 -16.28 28.53 -12.70
N PRO A 79 -16.12 29.08 -13.90
CA PRO A 79 -15.04 28.74 -14.81
C PRO A 79 -13.64 28.98 -14.22
N LYS A 80 -13.42 30.14 -13.59
CA LYS A 80 -12.14 30.50 -12.98
C LYS A 80 -11.86 29.66 -11.71
N ALA A 81 -12.87 29.49 -10.85
CA ALA A 81 -12.76 28.66 -9.68
C ALA A 81 -12.37 27.22 -10.05
N LEU A 82 -13.03 26.65 -11.06
CA LEU A 82 -12.74 25.32 -11.57
C LEU A 82 -11.30 25.21 -12.11
N GLU A 83 -10.84 26.21 -12.90
CA GLU A 83 -9.48 26.25 -13.42
C GLU A 83 -8.44 26.23 -12.30
N TYR A 84 -8.59 27.09 -11.28
CA TYR A 84 -7.60 27.20 -10.21
C TYR A 84 -7.64 26.01 -9.25
N HIS A 85 -8.80 25.43 -8.97
CA HIS A 85 -8.86 24.17 -8.20
C HIS A 85 -8.20 23.01 -8.94
N GLU A 86 -8.35 22.89 -10.24
CA GLU A 86 -7.63 21.87 -11.03
C GLU A 86 -6.10 22.07 -10.99
N ARG A 87 -5.64 23.30 -11.15
CA ARG A 87 -4.20 23.63 -11.10
C ARG A 87 -3.64 23.38 -9.71
N ALA A 88 -4.32 23.84 -8.65
CA ALA A 88 -3.93 23.60 -7.26
C ALA A 88 -3.86 22.10 -6.94
N GLY A 89 -4.86 21.33 -7.37
CA GLY A 89 -4.87 19.88 -7.18
C GLY A 89 -3.71 19.17 -7.87
N ARG A 90 -3.39 19.54 -9.11
CA ARG A 90 -2.23 18.99 -9.83
C ARG A 90 -0.90 19.39 -9.20
N GLN A 91 -0.76 20.63 -8.76
CA GLN A 91 0.44 21.11 -8.08
C GLN A 91 0.65 20.40 -6.73
N ALA A 92 -0.42 20.23 -5.95
CA ALA A 92 -0.38 19.48 -4.69
C ALA A 92 0.06 18.02 -4.93
N LEU A 93 -0.45 17.39 -6.00
CA LEU A 93 -0.07 16.03 -6.37
C LEU A 93 1.42 15.92 -6.73
N GLN A 94 1.99 16.90 -7.45
CA GLN A 94 3.42 16.95 -7.78
C GLN A 94 4.32 17.05 -6.53
N ARG A 95 3.78 17.61 -5.44
CA ARG A 95 4.46 17.73 -4.15
C ARG A 95 4.12 16.59 -3.17
N SER A 96 3.40 15.55 -3.63
CA SER A 96 2.88 14.45 -2.81
C SER A 96 1.96 14.91 -1.65
N ALA A 97 1.39 16.11 -1.74
CA ALA A 97 0.42 16.64 -0.77
C ALA A 97 -0.99 16.09 -1.07
N TYR A 98 -1.19 14.79 -0.84
CA TYR A 98 -2.39 14.06 -1.27
C TYR A 98 -3.69 14.60 -0.67
N THR A 99 -3.68 15.03 0.59
CA THR A 99 -4.86 15.60 1.25
C THR A 99 -5.31 16.90 0.59
N ASP A 100 -4.36 17.78 0.24
CA ASP A 100 -4.66 19.04 -0.46
C ASP A 100 -5.11 18.76 -1.90
N ALA A 101 -4.45 17.84 -2.59
CA ALA A 101 -4.86 17.40 -3.94
C ALA A 101 -6.31 16.87 -3.93
N MET A 102 -6.65 16.00 -2.98
CA MET A 102 -8.00 15.46 -2.83
C MET A 102 -9.03 16.57 -2.64
N ARG A 103 -8.76 17.50 -1.73
CA ARG A 103 -9.65 18.64 -1.45
C ARG A 103 -9.87 19.50 -2.69
N ALA A 104 -8.80 19.88 -3.37
CA ALA A 104 -8.87 20.74 -4.55
C ALA A 104 -9.59 20.05 -5.74
N LEU A 105 -9.24 18.79 -6.05
CA LEU A 105 -9.87 18.04 -7.14
C LEU A 105 -11.35 17.72 -6.88
N THR A 106 -11.73 17.44 -5.61
CA THR A 106 -13.13 17.25 -5.24
C THR A 106 -13.92 18.55 -5.43
N SER A 107 -13.37 19.70 -5.00
CA SER A 107 -14.01 21.01 -5.23
C SER A 107 -14.13 21.32 -6.72
N ALA A 108 -13.12 20.96 -7.52
CA ALA A 108 -13.19 21.11 -8.98
C ALA A 108 -14.34 20.28 -9.59
N LEU A 109 -14.50 19.01 -9.17
CA LEU A 109 -15.60 18.17 -9.64
C LEU A 109 -16.97 18.73 -9.24
N GLU A 110 -17.14 19.19 -8.00
CA GLU A 110 -18.39 19.82 -7.55
C GLU A 110 -18.75 21.08 -8.37
N LEU A 111 -17.76 21.89 -8.73
CA LEU A 111 -17.94 23.05 -9.58
C LEU A 111 -18.30 22.66 -11.02
N LEU A 112 -17.61 21.65 -11.57
CA LEU A 112 -17.86 21.13 -12.91
C LEU A 112 -19.31 20.63 -13.06
N MET A 113 -19.84 19.96 -12.04
CA MET A 113 -21.22 19.46 -12.04
C MET A 113 -22.28 20.54 -12.03
N ARG A 114 -21.92 21.81 -11.76
CA ARG A 114 -22.84 22.98 -11.90
C ARG A 114 -22.93 23.50 -13.32
N LEU A 115 -22.02 23.07 -14.20
CA LEU A 115 -22.04 23.46 -15.61
C LEU A 115 -23.05 22.60 -16.40
N PRO A 116 -23.63 23.13 -17.49
CA PRO A 116 -24.51 22.35 -18.36
C PRO A 116 -23.82 21.09 -18.90
N GLU A 117 -24.62 20.05 -19.15
CA GLU A 117 -24.13 18.82 -19.79
C GLU A 117 -23.63 19.10 -21.20
N SER A 118 -22.42 18.66 -21.49
CA SER A 118 -21.82 18.75 -22.82
C SER A 118 -20.67 17.72 -22.94
N PRO A 119 -20.28 17.36 -24.17
CA PRO A 119 -19.11 16.49 -24.39
C PRO A 119 -17.83 17.06 -23.79
N GLU A 120 -17.65 18.38 -23.77
CA GLU A 120 -16.50 19.06 -23.19
C GLU A 120 -16.48 18.92 -21.66
N ARG A 121 -17.65 19.02 -21.02
CA ARG A 121 -17.81 18.77 -19.59
C ARG A 121 -17.46 17.31 -19.24
N ASP A 122 -17.96 16.36 -20.01
CA ASP A 122 -17.69 14.93 -19.81
C ASP A 122 -16.20 14.61 -19.99
N GLN A 123 -15.54 15.21 -20.98
CA GLN A 123 -14.10 15.05 -21.16
C GLN A 123 -13.30 15.67 -20.00
N ARG A 124 -13.72 16.82 -19.49
CA ARG A 124 -13.08 17.45 -18.32
C ARG A 124 -13.32 16.65 -17.04
N GLU A 125 -14.54 16.10 -16.87
CA GLU A 125 -14.86 15.19 -15.79
C GLU A 125 -13.99 13.94 -15.81
N LEU A 126 -13.82 13.31 -16.98
CA LEU A 126 -12.92 12.18 -17.15
C LEU A 126 -11.49 12.51 -16.71
N GLY A 127 -10.97 13.68 -17.11
CA GLY A 127 -9.64 14.15 -16.70
C GLY A 127 -9.51 14.32 -15.18
N LEU A 128 -10.52 14.90 -14.52
CA LEU A 128 -10.56 15.07 -13.07
C LEU A 128 -10.68 13.72 -12.34
N GLN A 129 -11.57 12.84 -12.79
CA GLN A 129 -11.78 11.52 -12.17
C GLN A 129 -10.50 10.67 -12.26
N THR A 130 -9.83 10.67 -13.42
CA THR A 130 -8.56 9.94 -13.61
C THR A 130 -7.41 10.52 -12.79
N THR A 131 -7.43 11.80 -12.46
CA THR A 131 -6.45 12.41 -11.56
C THR A 131 -6.79 12.14 -10.08
N LEU A 132 -8.06 12.16 -9.71
CA LEU A 132 -8.53 11.96 -8.34
C LEU A 132 -8.43 10.49 -7.88
N GLY A 133 -8.62 9.53 -8.79
CA GLY A 133 -8.58 8.09 -8.46
C GLY A 133 -7.32 7.69 -7.69
N PRO A 134 -6.10 7.88 -8.23
CA PRO A 134 -4.85 7.60 -7.52
C PRO A 134 -4.71 8.35 -6.17
N VAL A 135 -5.20 9.59 -6.09
CA VAL A 135 -5.18 10.36 -4.84
C VAL A 135 -6.06 9.70 -3.76
N LEU A 136 -7.25 9.23 -4.14
CA LEU A 136 -8.14 8.51 -3.21
C LEU A 136 -7.57 7.14 -2.81
N MET A 137 -6.89 6.45 -3.71
CA MET A 137 -6.17 5.22 -3.35
C MET A 137 -5.22 5.45 -2.17
N MET A 138 -4.48 6.55 -2.20
CA MET A 138 -3.51 6.89 -1.15
C MET A 138 -4.18 7.38 0.12
N THR A 139 -5.19 8.24 0.04
CA THR A 139 -5.76 8.94 1.20
C THR A 139 -6.95 8.23 1.85
N ARG A 140 -7.73 7.48 1.08
CA ARG A 140 -8.94 6.77 1.56
C ARG A 140 -8.77 5.27 1.57
N GLY A 141 -7.85 4.77 0.77
CA GLY A 141 -7.59 3.36 0.55
C GLY A 141 -7.99 2.89 -0.85
N TRP A 142 -7.28 1.90 -1.33
CA TRP A 142 -7.46 1.34 -2.68
C TRP A 142 -8.85 0.75 -2.89
N ALA A 143 -9.39 0.07 -1.88
CA ALA A 143 -10.69 -0.60 -1.93
C ALA A 143 -11.80 0.21 -1.25
N ALA A 144 -11.57 1.48 -0.93
CA ALA A 144 -12.58 2.34 -0.34
C ALA A 144 -13.73 2.60 -1.35
N PRO A 145 -14.99 2.66 -0.87
CA PRO A 145 -16.15 2.87 -1.76
C PRO A 145 -16.07 4.16 -2.58
N GLU A 146 -15.41 5.18 -2.07
CA GLU A 146 -15.17 6.45 -2.78
C GLU A 146 -14.22 6.24 -3.96
N THR A 147 -13.16 5.49 -3.76
CA THR A 147 -12.16 5.16 -4.80
C THR A 147 -12.80 4.38 -5.93
N GLU A 148 -13.56 3.34 -5.60
CA GLU A 148 -14.26 2.51 -6.58
C GLU A 148 -15.27 3.31 -7.40
N ARG A 149 -16.06 4.18 -6.75
CA ARG A 149 -17.03 5.07 -7.44
C ARG A 149 -16.38 5.98 -8.47
N VAL A 150 -15.22 6.54 -8.15
CA VAL A 150 -14.46 7.42 -9.06
C VAL A 150 -14.03 6.65 -10.30
N PHE A 151 -13.47 5.46 -10.14
CA PHE A 151 -13.05 4.63 -11.28
C PHE A 151 -14.23 4.14 -12.13
N LEU A 152 -15.34 3.72 -11.52
CA LEU A 152 -16.55 3.32 -12.23
C LEU A 152 -17.16 4.48 -13.05
N ARG A 153 -17.17 5.69 -12.47
CA ARG A 153 -17.65 6.88 -13.18
C ARG A 153 -16.74 7.23 -14.36
N ALA A 154 -15.43 7.22 -14.13
CA ALA A 154 -14.44 7.48 -15.18
C ALA A 154 -14.48 6.43 -16.28
N GLN A 155 -14.70 5.15 -15.96
CA GLN A 155 -14.86 4.08 -16.95
C GLN A 155 -16.05 4.36 -17.88
N LYS A 156 -17.20 4.73 -17.33
CA LYS A 156 -18.39 5.10 -18.11
C LYS A 156 -18.13 6.27 -19.05
N LEU A 157 -17.41 7.29 -18.58
CA LEU A 157 -17.03 8.45 -19.42
C LEU A 157 -16.05 8.05 -20.54
N ALA A 158 -15.13 7.12 -20.26
CA ALA A 158 -14.14 6.66 -21.21
C ALA A 158 -14.70 5.81 -22.37
N GLU A 159 -15.95 5.30 -22.25
CA GLU A 159 -16.63 4.56 -23.33
C GLU A 159 -16.83 5.43 -24.59
N THR A 160 -17.11 6.74 -24.41
CA THR A 160 -17.39 7.70 -25.48
C THR A 160 -16.18 8.53 -25.89
N GLY A 161 -15.10 8.51 -25.08
CA GLY A 161 -13.88 9.30 -25.31
C GLY A 161 -12.76 8.81 -24.40
N GLY A 162 -11.61 9.40 -24.46
CA GLY A 162 -10.49 9.06 -23.60
C GLY A 162 -9.26 8.55 -24.33
N THR A 163 -8.10 8.95 -23.84
CA THR A 163 -6.80 8.54 -24.37
C THR A 163 -6.47 7.09 -23.97
N ALA A 164 -5.49 6.48 -24.63
CA ALA A 164 -4.97 5.17 -24.26
C ALA A 164 -4.49 5.14 -22.80
N ALA A 165 -3.75 6.18 -22.39
CA ALA A 165 -3.25 6.32 -21.01
C ALA A 165 -4.40 6.38 -19.98
N GLN A 166 -5.47 7.15 -20.25
CA GLN A 166 -6.63 7.19 -19.37
C GLN A 166 -7.31 5.83 -19.24
N ARG A 167 -7.56 5.15 -20.38
CA ARG A 167 -8.16 3.81 -20.36
C ARG A 167 -7.30 2.79 -19.62
N PHE A 168 -5.99 2.84 -19.80
CA PHE A 168 -5.05 1.99 -19.10
C PHE A 168 -5.08 2.26 -17.59
N LEU A 169 -5.03 3.54 -17.17
CA LEU A 169 -5.15 3.93 -15.76
C LEU A 169 -6.43 3.38 -15.12
N LEU A 170 -7.55 3.43 -15.84
CA LEU A 170 -8.83 2.90 -15.34
C LEU A 170 -8.78 1.39 -15.14
N LEU A 171 -8.20 0.65 -16.08
CA LEU A 171 -8.02 -0.80 -15.95
C LEU A 171 -7.13 -1.15 -14.76
N MET A 172 -6.02 -0.42 -14.58
CA MET A 172 -5.13 -0.56 -13.44
C MET A 172 -5.83 -0.23 -12.11
N GLY A 173 -6.61 0.85 -12.08
CA GLY A 173 -7.40 1.26 -10.92
C GLY A 173 -8.44 0.22 -10.52
N MET A 174 -9.20 -0.33 -11.48
CA MET A 174 -10.18 -1.38 -11.24
C MET A 174 -9.53 -2.69 -10.77
N PHE A 175 -8.40 -3.07 -11.38
CA PHE A 175 -7.60 -4.18 -10.86
C PHE A 175 -7.18 -3.92 -9.42
N GLY A 176 -6.61 -2.74 -9.14
CA GLY A 176 -6.12 -2.38 -7.82
C GLY A 176 -7.20 -2.40 -6.75
N THR A 177 -8.39 -1.84 -7.03
CA THR A 177 -9.53 -1.87 -6.09
C THR A 177 -10.00 -3.30 -5.81
N ALA A 178 -10.08 -4.15 -6.82
CA ALA A 178 -10.47 -5.54 -6.66
C ALA A 178 -9.39 -6.35 -5.91
N TYR A 179 -8.12 -6.18 -6.28
CA TYR A 179 -6.98 -6.89 -5.72
C TYR A 179 -6.77 -6.55 -4.24
N VAL A 180 -6.70 -5.26 -3.92
CA VAL A 180 -6.51 -4.80 -2.52
C VAL A 180 -7.76 -5.10 -1.67
N GLY A 181 -8.94 -5.09 -2.27
CA GLY A 181 -10.19 -5.52 -1.63
C GLY A 181 -10.33 -7.04 -1.46
N GLY A 182 -9.33 -7.84 -1.82
CA GLY A 182 -9.34 -9.30 -1.67
C GLY A 182 -10.34 -10.01 -2.60
N ARG A 183 -10.85 -9.33 -3.63
CA ARG A 183 -11.73 -9.87 -4.66
C ARG A 183 -10.92 -10.49 -5.81
N LEU A 184 -10.13 -11.54 -5.49
CA LEU A 184 -9.13 -12.09 -6.41
C LEU A 184 -9.71 -12.63 -7.73
N GLN A 185 -10.96 -13.14 -7.74
CA GLN A 185 -11.58 -13.56 -9.00
C GLN A 185 -11.87 -12.37 -9.91
N GLU A 186 -12.41 -11.28 -9.35
CA GLU A 186 -12.64 -10.04 -10.09
C GLU A 186 -11.30 -9.41 -10.55
N ALA A 187 -10.28 -9.41 -9.68
CA ALA A 187 -8.93 -8.96 -10.05
C ALA A 187 -8.34 -9.78 -11.22
N ARG A 188 -8.60 -11.10 -11.28
CA ARG A 188 -8.22 -11.95 -12.41
C ARG A 188 -8.87 -11.47 -13.71
N ASP A 189 -10.16 -11.16 -13.69
CA ASP A 189 -10.89 -10.70 -14.87
C ASP A 189 -10.37 -9.34 -15.35
N TRP A 190 -10.08 -8.42 -14.44
CA TRP A 190 -9.44 -7.14 -14.78
C TRP A 190 -8.01 -7.32 -15.32
N ARG A 191 -7.23 -8.21 -14.74
CA ARG A 191 -5.90 -8.55 -15.23
C ARG A 191 -5.93 -9.03 -16.69
N GLU A 192 -6.87 -9.87 -17.07
CA GLU A 192 -7.03 -10.32 -18.47
C GLU A 192 -7.45 -9.18 -19.40
N GLN A 193 -8.23 -8.22 -18.93
CA GLN A 193 -8.55 -7.02 -19.70
C GLN A 193 -7.30 -6.13 -19.90
N VAL A 194 -6.47 -5.94 -18.85
CA VAL A 194 -5.18 -5.24 -18.97
C VAL A 194 -4.29 -5.95 -19.99
N ARG A 195 -4.14 -7.27 -19.91
CA ARG A 195 -3.36 -8.08 -20.85
C ARG A 195 -3.85 -7.92 -22.30
N THR A 196 -5.17 -7.96 -22.48
CA THR A 196 -5.80 -7.73 -23.80
C THR A 196 -5.53 -6.31 -24.31
N PHE A 197 -5.57 -5.31 -23.44
CA PHE A 197 -5.28 -3.92 -23.82
C PHE A 197 -3.81 -3.78 -24.24
N VAL A 198 -2.87 -4.27 -23.43
CA VAL A 198 -1.42 -4.19 -23.68
C VAL A 198 -1.03 -4.96 -24.96
N SER A 199 -1.69 -6.10 -25.27
CA SER A 199 -1.41 -6.85 -26.50
C SER A 199 -1.72 -6.05 -27.78
N ARG A 200 -2.63 -5.06 -27.70
CA ARG A 200 -3.00 -4.18 -28.81
C ARG A 200 -2.21 -2.88 -28.85
N GLN A 201 -1.67 -2.47 -27.70
CA GLN A 201 -0.92 -1.22 -27.50
C GLN A 201 0.28 -1.51 -26.59
N PRO A 202 1.36 -2.11 -27.13
CA PRO A 202 2.51 -2.57 -26.34
C PRO A 202 3.50 -1.43 -26.04
N GLU A 203 3.01 -0.34 -25.46
CA GLU A 203 3.87 0.74 -25.00
C GLU A 203 4.72 0.27 -23.82
N PRO A 204 6.01 0.68 -23.71
CA PRO A 204 6.91 0.20 -22.65
C PRO A 204 6.37 0.39 -21.24
N GLU A 205 5.70 1.51 -20.97
CA GLU A 205 5.08 1.78 -19.66
C GLU A 205 3.94 0.79 -19.35
N PHE A 206 3.11 0.43 -20.33
CA PHE A 206 2.01 -0.52 -20.12
C PHE A 206 2.52 -1.96 -19.96
N LEU A 207 3.59 -2.32 -20.67
CA LEU A 207 4.23 -3.63 -20.53
C LEU A 207 4.83 -3.81 -19.13
N LEU A 208 5.51 -2.79 -18.59
CA LEU A 208 6.08 -2.86 -17.25
C LEU A 208 5.00 -3.00 -16.18
N GLU A 209 3.91 -2.25 -16.30
CA GLU A 209 2.77 -2.35 -15.38
C GLU A 209 2.03 -3.69 -15.51
N LEU A 210 2.00 -4.31 -16.68
CA LEU A 210 1.47 -5.66 -16.82
C LEU A 210 2.31 -6.67 -16.02
N HIS A 211 3.65 -6.58 -16.06
CA HIS A 211 4.50 -7.39 -15.20
C HIS A 211 4.21 -7.14 -13.71
N HIS A 212 3.96 -5.88 -13.33
CA HIS A 212 3.59 -5.52 -11.96
C HIS A 212 2.30 -6.22 -11.50
N LEU A 213 1.25 -6.23 -12.31
CA LEU A 213 0.04 -7.00 -12.01
C LEU A 213 0.34 -8.49 -11.90
N ASP A 214 1.14 -9.01 -12.82
CA ASP A 214 1.40 -10.45 -12.94
C ASP A 214 2.15 -11.00 -11.73
N TRP A 215 3.23 -10.35 -11.25
CA TRP A 215 3.96 -10.85 -10.07
C TRP A 215 3.15 -10.73 -8.78
N SER A 216 2.42 -9.63 -8.58
CA SER A 216 1.63 -9.44 -7.36
C SER A 216 0.46 -10.42 -7.28
N PHE A 217 -0.25 -10.63 -8.38
CA PHE A 217 -1.37 -11.56 -8.47
C PHE A 217 -0.91 -13.03 -8.30
N ALA A 218 0.15 -13.41 -9.01
CA ALA A 218 0.70 -14.77 -8.94
C ALA A 218 1.21 -15.11 -7.54
N LEU A 219 1.85 -14.16 -6.83
CA LEU A 219 2.21 -14.36 -5.42
C LEU A 219 0.96 -14.64 -4.59
N SER A 220 -0.06 -13.76 -4.63
CA SER A 220 -1.25 -13.91 -3.78
C SER A 220 -2.00 -15.23 -4.00
N THR A 221 -2.00 -15.74 -5.24
CA THR A 221 -2.62 -17.04 -5.56
C THR A 221 -1.75 -18.25 -5.25
N GLY A 222 -0.49 -18.03 -4.81
CA GLY A 222 0.47 -19.10 -4.49
C GLY A 222 1.16 -19.72 -5.71
N GLU A 223 1.12 -19.05 -6.86
CA GLU A 223 1.81 -19.45 -8.10
C GLU A 223 3.27 -18.94 -8.12
N LEU A 224 4.06 -19.36 -7.12
CA LEU A 224 5.37 -18.75 -6.81
C LEU A 224 6.39 -18.84 -7.94
N GLU A 225 6.39 -19.91 -8.72
CA GLU A 225 7.29 -20.04 -9.88
C GLU A 225 6.95 -19.02 -10.97
N SER A 226 5.66 -18.83 -11.26
CA SER A 226 5.21 -17.80 -12.19
C SER A 226 5.51 -16.40 -11.66
N ALA A 227 5.30 -16.15 -10.35
CA ALA A 227 5.61 -14.88 -9.71
C ALA A 227 7.10 -14.54 -9.83
N GLN A 228 8.00 -15.50 -9.60
CA GLN A 228 9.43 -15.34 -9.77
C GLN A 228 9.78 -14.93 -11.21
N ARG A 229 9.27 -15.66 -12.19
CA ARG A 229 9.51 -15.37 -13.61
C ARG A 229 9.01 -13.97 -13.98
N TYR A 230 7.81 -13.57 -13.56
CA TYR A 230 7.28 -12.22 -13.84
C TYR A 230 8.14 -11.11 -13.24
N VAL A 231 8.69 -11.30 -12.04
CA VAL A 231 9.64 -10.35 -11.45
C VAL A 231 10.93 -10.27 -12.27
N GLU A 232 11.52 -11.43 -12.62
CA GLU A 232 12.76 -11.49 -13.39
C GLU A 232 12.60 -10.84 -14.76
N ASP A 233 11.53 -11.17 -15.49
CA ASP A 233 11.23 -10.62 -16.81
C ASP A 233 10.93 -9.10 -16.72
N GLY A 234 10.14 -8.67 -15.74
CA GLY A 234 9.78 -7.25 -15.56
C GLY A 234 10.98 -6.39 -15.18
N LEU A 235 11.85 -6.86 -14.29
CA LEU A 235 13.09 -6.15 -13.92
C LEU A 235 14.11 -6.12 -15.07
N ALA A 236 14.24 -7.18 -15.83
CA ALA A 236 15.07 -7.21 -17.04
C ALA A 236 14.53 -6.24 -18.11
N PHE A 237 13.21 -6.19 -18.29
CA PHE A 237 12.56 -5.24 -19.18
C PHE A 237 12.81 -3.78 -18.73
N TYR A 238 12.67 -3.49 -17.43
CA TYR A 238 12.97 -2.15 -16.89
C TYR A 238 14.43 -1.76 -17.15
N GLN A 239 15.39 -2.64 -16.88
CA GLN A 239 16.81 -2.37 -17.12
C GLN A 239 17.12 -2.06 -18.60
N ALA A 240 16.49 -2.77 -19.52
CA ALA A 240 16.65 -2.56 -20.95
C ALA A 240 16.02 -1.23 -21.43
N ASN A 241 15.05 -0.67 -20.70
CA ASN A 241 14.26 0.51 -21.06
C ASN A 241 14.37 1.65 -20.05
N SER A 242 15.32 1.63 -19.12
CA SER A 242 15.42 2.54 -17.96
C SER A 242 15.44 4.05 -18.29
N GLY A 243 15.82 4.43 -19.53
CA GLY A 243 15.76 5.83 -19.98
C GLY A 243 14.40 6.29 -20.53
N SER A 244 13.44 5.39 -20.68
CA SER A 244 12.16 5.66 -21.39
C SER A 244 10.90 5.40 -20.54
N VAL A 245 11.03 4.84 -19.34
CA VAL A 245 9.88 4.57 -18.48
C VAL A 245 9.88 5.55 -17.30
N PRO A 246 8.99 6.56 -17.30
CA PRO A 246 8.87 7.50 -16.19
C PRO A 246 8.26 6.81 -14.96
N VAL A 247 8.33 7.48 -13.79
CA VAL A 247 7.46 7.12 -12.66
C VAL A 247 6.02 7.27 -13.14
N THR A 248 5.30 6.16 -13.19
CA THR A 248 3.97 6.14 -13.78
C THR A 248 2.89 6.44 -12.74
N PRO A 249 1.82 7.13 -13.11
CA PRO A 249 0.68 7.36 -12.20
C PRO A 249 -0.20 6.12 -12.02
N TYR A 250 0.13 5.00 -12.68
CA TYR A 250 -0.78 3.85 -12.76
C TYR A 250 -0.81 3.00 -11.49
N SER A 251 0.30 2.92 -10.75
CA SER A 251 0.45 2.04 -9.59
C SER A 251 0.76 2.75 -8.28
N ALA A 252 0.72 4.08 -8.26
CA ALA A 252 1.01 4.93 -7.09
C ALA A 252 2.42 4.75 -6.48
N HIS A 253 3.29 3.93 -7.06
CA HIS A 253 4.70 3.74 -6.69
C HIS A 253 5.54 3.32 -7.90
N HIS A 254 6.86 3.45 -7.79
CA HIS A 254 7.78 3.16 -8.89
C HIS A 254 7.80 1.66 -9.22
N PRO A 255 7.50 1.24 -10.47
CA PRO A 255 7.33 -0.18 -10.81
C PRO A 255 8.54 -1.05 -10.53
N ALA A 256 9.76 -0.59 -10.82
CA ALA A 256 10.96 -1.39 -10.57
C ALA A 256 11.30 -1.49 -9.06
N ALA A 257 11.09 -0.42 -8.28
CA ALA A 257 11.22 -0.52 -6.82
C ALA A 257 10.20 -1.51 -6.25
N CYS A 258 8.98 -1.50 -6.79
CA CYS A 258 7.94 -2.48 -6.50
C CYS A 258 8.38 -3.90 -6.89
N GLY A 259 8.89 -4.10 -8.10
CA GLY A 259 9.39 -5.40 -8.55
C GLY A 259 10.48 -5.99 -7.66
N HIS A 260 11.40 -5.15 -7.16
CA HIS A 260 12.39 -5.56 -6.17
C HIS A 260 11.75 -5.89 -4.82
N ALA A 261 10.80 -5.10 -4.33
CA ALA A 261 10.12 -5.33 -3.05
C ALA A 261 9.31 -6.65 -3.06
N TRP A 262 8.51 -6.89 -4.09
CA TRP A 262 7.80 -8.17 -4.25
C TRP A 262 8.77 -9.32 -4.51
N GLY A 263 9.82 -9.09 -5.32
CA GLY A 263 10.87 -10.05 -5.58
C GLY A 263 11.51 -10.54 -4.29
N ALA A 264 11.76 -9.67 -3.33
CA ALA A 264 12.30 -10.06 -2.02
C ALA A 264 11.45 -11.16 -1.36
N ILE A 265 10.13 -10.96 -1.27
CA ILE A 265 9.22 -11.95 -0.68
C ILE A 265 9.17 -13.24 -1.51
N ILE A 266 9.06 -13.12 -2.83
CA ILE A 266 8.97 -14.26 -3.75
C ILE A 266 10.24 -15.12 -3.66
N PHE A 267 11.44 -14.51 -3.73
CA PHE A 267 12.69 -15.23 -3.63
C PHE A 267 12.88 -15.88 -2.26
N TRP A 268 12.47 -15.20 -1.18
CA TRP A 268 12.48 -15.82 0.15
C TRP A 268 11.64 -17.09 0.18
N LEU A 269 10.39 -17.01 -0.24
CA LEU A 269 9.49 -18.17 -0.25
C LEU A 269 10.03 -19.30 -1.14
N ARG A 270 10.61 -18.95 -2.28
CA ARG A 270 11.24 -19.90 -3.21
C ARG A 270 12.52 -20.55 -2.68
N GLY A 271 13.07 -20.12 -1.53
CA GLY A 271 14.25 -20.68 -0.89
C GLY A 271 15.58 -20.03 -1.31
N TYR A 272 15.54 -18.77 -1.75
CA TYR A 272 16.72 -17.97 -2.10
C TYR A 272 16.86 -16.76 -1.15
N PRO A 273 17.24 -16.98 0.13
CA PRO A 273 17.21 -15.93 1.14
C PRO A 273 18.23 -14.80 0.92
N GLU A 274 19.45 -15.12 0.44
CA GLU A 274 20.42 -14.07 0.13
C GLU A 274 19.97 -13.19 -1.03
N ARG A 275 19.38 -13.81 -2.05
CA ARG A 275 18.79 -13.09 -3.17
C ARG A 275 17.62 -12.21 -2.70
N ALA A 276 16.78 -12.71 -1.81
CA ALA A 276 15.67 -11.98 -1.22
C ALA A 276 16.13 -10.72 -0.47
N LEU A 277 17.14 -10.83 0.40
CA LEU A 277 17.71 -9.70 1.13
C LEU A 277 18.29 -8.63 0.19
N ARG A 278 19.06 -9.07 -0.84
CA ARG A 278 19.57 -8.13 -1.85
C ARG A 278 18.46 -7.39 -2.58
N HIS A 279 17.37 -8.06 -2.94
CA HIS A 279 16.21 -7.41 -3.55
C HIS A 279 15.54 -6.39 -2.62
N ALA A 280 15.41 -6.69 -1.32
CA ALA A 280 14.86 -5.74 -0.34
C ALA A 280 15.70 -4.45 -0.25
N ASP A 281 17.03 -4.59 -0.22
CA ASP A 281 17.94 -3.43 -0.20
C ASP A 281 17.90 -2.64 -1.51
N GLN A 282 17.81 -3.31 -2.66
CA GLN A 282 17.68 -2.67 -3.96
C GLN A 282 16.35 -1.89 -4.08
N ALA A 283 15.25 -2.43 -3.53
CA ALA A 283 13.97 -1.74 -3.51
C ALA A 283 14.06 -0.40 -2.77
N VAL A 284 14.65 -0.40 -1.57
CA VAL A 284 14.82 0.80 -0.74
C VAL A 284 15.77 1.80 -1.42
N SER A 285 16.92 1.33 -1.93
CA SER A 285 17.91 2.18 -2.61
C SER A 285 17.30 2.89 -3.81
N LEU A 286 16.60 2.14 -4.69
CA LEU A 286 15.96 2.70 -5.87
C LEU A 286 14.83 3.67 -5.51
N ALA A 287 14.04 3.36 -4.50
CA ALA A 287 12.96 4.24 -4.04
C ALA A 287 13.49 5.59 -3.54
N HIS A 288 14.62 5.58 -2.81
CA HIS A 288 15.29 6.80 -2.37
C HIS A 288 15.94 7.57 -3.53
N GLU A 289 16.55 6.88 -4.48
CA GLU A 289 17.13 7.51 -5.68
C GLU A 289 16.07 8.24 -6.51
N VAL A 290 14.91 7.62 -6.67
CA VAL A 290 13.77 8.24 -7.36
C VAL A 290 13.18 9.41 -6.57
N GLY A 291 13.33 9.44 -5.24
CA GLY A 291 12.83 10.51 -4.38
C GLY A 291 11.30 10.57 -4.29
N HIS A 292 10.60 9.46 -4.59
CA HIS A 292 9.13 9.37 -4.57
C HIS A 292 8.68 8.72 -3.27
N SER A 293 8.10 9.51 -2.37
CA SER A 293 7.75 9.09 -1.01
C SER A 293 6.88 7.83 -0.94
N PRO A 294 5.81 7.65 -1.75
CA PRO A 294 5.05 6.39 -1.74
C PRO A 294 5.88 5.16 -2.10
N SER A 295 6.88 5.31 -2.98
CA SER A 295 7.80 4.21 -3.30
C SER A 295 8.71 3.87 -2.12
N VAL A 296 9.14 4.88 -1.34
CA VAL A 296 9.95 4.68 -0.13
C VAL A 296 9.15 3.94 0.94
N ILE A 297 7.92 4.39 1.21
CA ILE A 297 7.01 3.74 2.17
C ILE A 297 6.77 2.26 1.77
N PHE A 298 6.49 2.03 0.49
CA PHE A 298 6.26 0.69 -0.06
C PHE A 298 7.50 -0.21 0.12
N ALA A 299 8.68 0.26 -0.25
CA ALA A 299 9.93 -0.49 -0.12
C ALA A 299 10.28 -0.80 1.34
N LEU A 300 10.14 0.18 2.25
CA LEU A 300 10.39 -0.01 3.69
C LEU A 300 9.41 -1.01 4.32
N SER A 301 8.12 -0.98 3.94
CA SER A 301 7.14 -1.94 4.46
C SER A 301 7.49 -3.37 4.07
N HIS A 302 7.93 -3.59 2.83
CA HIS A 302 8.37 -4.90 2.36
C HIS A 302 9.72 -5.31 2.99
N LYS A 303 10.62 -4.36 3.26
CA LYS A 303 11.86 -4.62 4.00
C LYS A 303 11.56 -5.10 5.43
N ALA A 304 10.56 -4.50 6.10
CA ALA A 304 10.10 -4.98 7.40
C ALA A 304 9.62 -6.45 7.32
N ASN A 305 8.84 -6.78 6.28
CA ASN A 305 8.37 -8.15 6.07
C ASN A 305 9.52 -9.14 5.82
N ILE A 306 10.54 -8.77 5.05
CA ILE A 306 11.69 -9.65 4.81
C ILE A 306 12.48 -9.91 6.09
N HIS A 307 12.75 -8.90 6.91
CA HIS A 307 13.40 -9.10 8.20
C HIS A 307 12.55 -9.97 9.15
N GLN A 308 11.21 -9.83 9.09
CA GLN A 308 10.32 -10.73 9.81
C GLN A 308 10.44 -12.18 9.32
N LEU A 309 10.43 -12.40 7.99
CA LEU A 309 10.64 -13.72 7.40
C LEU A 309 12.00 -14.32 7.80
N ALA A 310 13.03 -13.49 7.87
CA ALA A 310 14.37 -13.88 8.32
C ALA A 310 14.47 -14.07 9.86
N ARG A 311 13.41 -13.77 10.60
CA ARG A 311 13.37 -13.79 12.07
C ARG A 311 14.34 -12.79 12.71
N GLU A 312 14.64 -11.71 12.02
CA GLU A 312 15.50 -10.60 12.46
C GLU A 312 14.63 -9.51 13.10
N VAL A 313 14.30 -9.70 14.39
CA VAL A 313 13.27 -8.93 15.10
C VAL A 313 13.58 -7.43 15.15
N THR A 314 14.83 -7.05 15.50
CA THR A 314 15.21 -5.63 15.61
C THR A 314 15.18 -4.91 14.26
N PRO A 315 15.77 -5.44 13.18
CA PRO A 315 15.65 -4.84 11.84
C PRO A 315 14.20 -4.75 11.34
N ALA A 316 13.36 -5.75 11.64
CA ALA A 316 11.94 -5.71 11.30
C ALA A 316 11.20 -4.56 12.03
N LEU A 317 11.49 -4.36 13.31
CA LEU A 317 10.93 -3.27 14.11
C LEU A 317 11.35 -1.91 13.56
N GLU A 318 12.65 -1.72 13.33
CA GLU A 318 13.20 -0.45 12.79
C GLU A 318 12.57 -0.08 11.43
N ALA A 319 12.44 -1.04 10.52
CA ALA A 319 11.81 -0.82 9.23
C ALA A 319 10.31 -0.54 9.34
N ALA A 320 9.59 -1.22 10.26
CA ALA A 320 8.17 -0.97 10.52
C ALA A 320 7.94 0.42 11.13
N GLU A 321 8.77 0.87 12.06
CA GLU A 321 8.71 2.21 12.68
C GLU A 321 9.03 3.31 11.67
N ALA A 322 10.03 3.10 10.80
CA ALA A 322 10.32 4.02 9.71
C ALA A 322 9.13 4.15 8.73
N THR A 323 8.52 3.02 8.36
CA THR A 323 7.30 3.00 7.54
C THR A 323 6.17 3.76 8.21
N LEU A 324 5.91 3.49 9.49
CA LEU A 324 4.84 4.11 10.27
C LEU A 324 5.00 5.63 10.33
N THR A 325 6.21 6.11 10.61
CA THR A 325 6.52 7.54 10.71
C THR A 325 6.16 8.28 9.41
N ILE A 326 6.55 7.75 8.26
CA ILE A 326 6.29 8.41 6.98
C ILE A 326 4.80 8.27 6.61
N ALA A 327 4.20 7.09 6.84
CA ALA A 327 2.80 6.85 6.52
C ALA A 327 1.84 7.74 7.32
N GLU A 328 2.12 8.00 8.61
CA GLU A 328 1.37 8.94 9.45
C GLU A 328 1.53 10.38 8.97
N GLN A 329 2.75 10.80 8.61
CA GLN A 329 3.03 12.15 8.11
C GLN A 329 2.30 12.45 6.80
N GLU A 330 2.22 11.47 5.91
CA GLU A 330 1.61 11.63 4.59
C GLU A 330 0.13 11.23 4.55
N GLY A 331 -0.40 10.68 5.63
CA GLY A 331 -1.80 10.26 5.73
C GLY A 331 -2.15 9.10 4.80
N VAL A 332 -1.31 8.05 4.77
CA VAL A 332 -1.47 6.87 3.91
C VAL A 332 -1.90 5.64 4.72
N PRO A 333 -3.22 5.44 4.96
CA PRO A 333 -3.73 4.48 5.94
C PRO A 333 -3.39 3.02 5.63
N LEU A 334 -3.21 2.64 4.36
CA LEU A 334 -2.82 1.29 3.98
C LEU A 334 -1.47 0.90 4.61
N PHE A 335 -0.46 1.73 4.41
CA PHE A 335 0.89 1.45 4.91
C PHE A 335 0.99 1.65 6.42
N GLU A 336 0.22 2.56 6.99
CA GLU A 336 0.09 2.70 8.44
C GLU A 336 -0.44 1.40 9.07
N SER A 337 -1.48 0.80 8.47
CA SER A 337 -2.04 -0.47 8.95
C SER A 337 -1.01 -1.61 8.92
N TRP A 338 -0.26 -1.76 7.81
CA TRP A 338 0.79 -2.77 7.68
C TRP A 338 1.96 -2.56 8.64
N ALA A 339 2.39 -1.32 8.80
CA ALA A 339 3.46 -0.97 9.74
C ALA A 339 3.08 -1.29 11.19
N ARG A 340 1.83 -1.03 11.60
CA ARG A 340 1.32 -1.42 12.94
C ARG A 340 1.30 -2.93 13.13
N VAL A 341 0.92 -3.70 12.11
CA VAL A 341 0.97 -5.17 12.17
C VAL A 341 2.42 -5.65 12.33
N GLY A 342 3.34 -5.18 11.49
CA GLY A 342 4.77 -5.56 11.57
C GLY A 342 5.42 -5.17 12.89
N ARG A 343 5.13 -3.96 13.40
CA ARG A 343 5.57 -3.51 14.72
C ARG A 343 5.02 -4.39 15.83
N GLY A 344 3.74 -4.76 15.75
CA GLY A 344 3.09 -5.63 16.73
C GLY A 344 3.71 -7.03 16.78
N TRP A 345 4.05 -7.60 15.62
CA TRP A 345 4.79 -8.85 15.54
C TRP A 345 6.17 -8.74 16.25
N ALA A 346 6.92 -7.69 15.95
CA ALA A 346 8.23 -7.49 16.57
C ALA A 346 8.13 -7.33 18.09
N LEU A 347 7.16 -6.56 18.60
CA LEU A 347 6.91 -6.42 20.04
C LEU A 347 6.59 -7.76 20.70
N ALA A 348 5.79 -8.61 20.06
CA ALA A 348 5.48 -9.95 20.58
C ALA A 348 6.73 -10.82 20.69
N HIS A 349 7.65 -10.71 19.73
CA HIS A 349 8.94 -11.44 19.76
C HIS A 349 9.96 -10.87 20.75
N LEU A 350 9.83 -9.58 21.11
CA LEU A 350 10.63 -8.93 22.17
C LEU A 350 10.07 -9.16 23.61
N GLY A 351 9.11 -10.06 23.79
CA GLY A 351 8.52 -10.38 25.08
C GLY A 351 7.37 -9.46 25.52
N GLN A 352 6.91 -8.56 24.63
CA GLN A 352 5.79 -7.65 24.87
C GLN A 352 4.52 -8.16 24.15
N ALA A 353 4.19 -9.44 24.33
CA ALA A 353 3.20 -10.15 23.52
C ALA A 353 1.79 -9.53 23.58
N GLU A 354 1.32 -9.09 24.75
CA GLU A 354 0.01 -8.42 24.88
C GLU A 354 -0.03 -7.09 24.10
N GLN A 355 1.03 -6.31 24.17
CA GLN A 355 1.13 -5.07 23.39
C GLN A 355 1.20 -5.38 21.88
N GLY A 356 1.92 -6.44 21.50
CA GLY A 356 1.98 -6.92 20.13
C GLY A 356 0.60 -7.29 19.59
N VAL A 357 -0.18 -8.06 20.31
CA VAL A 357 -1.56 -8.42 19.96
C VAL A 357 -2.44 -7.18 19.78
N ALA A 358 -2.34 -6.21 20.69
CA ALA A 358 -3.11 -4.96 20.58
C ALA A 358 -2.77 -4.18 19.31
N GLN A 359 -1.47 -4.02 19.00
CA GLN A 359 -1.00 -3.31 17.81
C GLN A 359 -1.42 -4.01 16.50
N ILE A 360 -1.34 -5.33 16.41
CA ILE A 360 -1.77 -6.08 15.23
C ILE A 360 -3.28 -5.90 15.02
N ARG A 361 -4.08 -5.96 16.08
CA ARG A 361 -5.54 -5.74 15.99
C ARG A 361 -5.89 -4.34 15.52
N GLU A 362 -5.17 -3.34 16.02
CA GLU A 362 -5.33 -1.95 15.56
C GLU A 362 -5.05 -1.85 14.06
N GLY A 363 -3.93 -2.41 13.58
CA GLY A 363 -3.60 -2.45 12.16
C GLY A 363 -4.66 -3.16 11.31
N LEU A 364 -5.16 -4.33 11.75
CA LEU A 364 -6.24 -5.06 11.07
C LEU A 364 -7.55 -4.26 11.02
N ALA A 365 -7.91 -3.55 12.10
CA ALA A 365 -9.10 -2.71 12.14
C ALA A 365 -8.97 -1.51 11.16
N MET A 366 -7.79 -0.90 11.07
CA MET A 366 -7.52 0.17 10.10
C MET A 366 -7.62 -0.34 8.66
N ALA A 367 -7.04 -1.52 8.35
CA ALA A 367 -7.17 -2.14 7.04
C ALA A 367 -8.63 -2.35 6.66
N SER A 368 -9.42 -2.93 7.57
CA SER A 368 -10.86 -3.16 7.35
C SER A 368 -11.64 -1.85 7.14
N ALA A 369 -11.29 -0.78 7.85
CA ALA A 369 -11.94 0.54 7.70
C ALA A 369 -11.73 1.14 6.30
N THR A 370 -10.65 0.78 5.60
CA THR A 370 -10.36 1.20 4.22
C THR A 370 -10.79 0.16 3.17
N GLY A 371 -11.47 -0.91 3.58
CA GLY A 371 -11.84 -2.03 2.71
C GLY A 371 -10.66 -2.90 2.27
N THR A 372 -9.49 -2.73 2.87
CA THR A 372 -8.29 -3.50 2.54
C THR A 372 -8.38 -4.91 3.10
N GLU A 373 -8.34 -5.90 2.22
CA GLU A 373 -8.35 -7.33 2.55
C GLU A 373 -7.11 -8.06 2.01
N MET A 374 -6.30 -7.40 1.20
CA MET A 374 -5.03 -7.94 0.71
C MET A 374 -4.10 -8.26 1.88
N TRP A 375 -3.46 -9.44 1.82
CA TRP A 375 -2.56 -9.96 2.85
C TRP A 375 -3.24 -10.23 4.21
N ARG A 376 -4.57 -10.38 4.19
CA ARG A 376 -5.30 -10.72 5.42
C ARG A 376 -4.84 -12.03 6.02
N THR A 377 -4.58 -13.05 5.19
CA THR A 377 -4.07 -14.36 5.65
C THR A 377 -2.74 -14.23 6.37
N TYR A 378 -1.83 -13.41 5.86
CA TYR A 378 -0.53 -13.13 6.48
C TYR A 378 -0.69 -12.36 7.80
N ASN A 379 -1.50 -11.30 7.81
CA ASN A 379 -1.71 -10.48 9.00
C ASN A 379 -2.42 -11.26 10.14
N LEU A 380 -3.37 -12.12 9.80
CA LEU A 380 -4.03 -13.02 10.76
C LEU A 380 -3.04 -14.07 11.32
N ALA A 381 -2.15 -14.60 10.50
CA ALA A 381 -1.11 -15.53 10.98
C ALA A 381 -0.18 -14.86 11.99
N GLN A 382 0.19 -13.59 11.78
CA GLN A 382 0.97 -12.82 12.75
C GLN A 382 0.21 -12.59 14.07
N LEU A 383 -1.09 -12.31 13.98
CA LEU A 383 -1.94 -12.20 15.17
C LEU A 383 -2.00 -13.51 15.93
N ALA A 384 -2.17 -14.64 15.24
CA ALA A 384 -2.22 -15.97 15.86
C ALA A 384 -0.89 -16.32 16.55
N GLU A 385 0.25 -16.01 15.91
CA GLU A 385 1.57 -16.20 16.50
C GLU A 385 1.75 -15.35 17.77
N ALA A 386 1.36 -14.07 17.71
CA ALA A 386 1.40 -13.16 18.86
C ALA A 386 0.49 -13.64 20.01
N CYS A 387 -0.71 -14.14 19.68
CA CYS A 387 -1.61 -14.77 20.68
C CYS A 387 -0.96 -15.99 21.34
N GLY A 388 -0.27 -16.84 20.56
CA GLY A 388 0.50 -17.97 21.09
C GLY A 388 1.56 -17.53 22.09
N LYS A 389 2.34 -16.49 21.76
CA LYS A 389 3.36 -15.90 22.64
C LYS A 389 2.76 -15.25 23.90
N ALA A 390 1.55 -14.72 23.82
CA ALA A 390 0.80 -14.18 24.96
C ALA A 390 0.11 -15.24 25.83
N GLY A 391 0.23 -16.54 25.48
CA GLY A 391 -0.48 -17.63 26.17
C GLY A 391 -1.97 -17.73 25.86
N ARG A 392 -2.46 -16.97 24.87
CA ARG A 392 -3.88 -16.91 24.43
C ARG A 392 -4.14 -17.94 23.34
N ILE A 393 -3.87 -19.22 23.64
CA ILE A 393 -3.77 -20.29 22.64
C ILE A 393 -5.11 -20.53 21.91
N ASP A 394 -6.23 -20.61 22.63
CA ASP A 394 -7.54 -20.85 22.00
C ASP A 394 -7.95 -19.69 21.09
N GLU A 395 -7.62 -18.47 21.46
CA GLU A 395 -7.83 -17.31 20.61
C GLU A 395 -6.95 -17.38 19.35
N GLY A 396 -5.66 -17.72 19.49
CA GLY A 396 -4.76 -17.94 18.34
C GLY A 396 -5.32 -18.99 17.39
N LEU A 397 -5.86 -20.09 17.88
CA LEU A 397 -6.51 -21.12 17.06
C LEU A 397 -7.78 -20.61 16.37
N GLY A 398 -8.56 -19.75 17.03
CA GLY A 398 -9.71 -19.06 16.41
C GLY A 398 -9.29 -18.17 15.24
N VAL A 399 -8.20 -17.40 15.42
CA VAL A 399 -7.63 -16.55 14.35
C VAL A 399 -7.08 -17.39 13.19
N ILE A 400 -6.47 -18.55 13.46
CA ILE A 400 -6.03 -19.50 12.42
C ILE A 400 -7.23 -20.05 11.64
N ALA A 401 -8.34 -20.36 12.30
CA ALA A 401 -9.55 -20.83 11.61
C ALA A 401 -10.09 -19.74 10.65
N GLU A 402 -10.17 -18.48 11.11
CA GLU A 402 -10.52 -17.33 10.27
C GLU A 402 -9.56 -17.19 9.06
N ALA A 403 -8.25 -17.31 9.28
CA ALA A 403 -7.28 -17.23 8.19
C ALA A 403 -7.48 -18.32 7.12
N LEU A 404 -7.81 -19.57 7.54
CA LEU A 404 -8.10 -20.68 6.62
C LEU A 404 -9.43 -20.48 5.87
N GLU A 405 -10.44 -19.84 6.47
CA GLU A 405 -11.66 -19.43 5.78
C GLU A 405 -11.34 -18.43 4.66
N VAL A 406 -10.52 -17.41 4.94
CA VAL A 406 -10.07 -16.43 3.93
C VAL A 406 -9.34 -17.13 2.78
N VAL A 407 -8.45 -18.11 3.06
CA VAL A 407 -7.78 -18.91 2.03
C VAL A 407 -8.80 -19.60 1.12
N GLN A 408 -9.84 -20.20 1.68
CA GLN A 408 -10.84 -20.96 0.92
C GLN A 408 -11.80 -20.06 0.14
N GLU A 409 -12.30 -19.00 0.75
CA GLU A 409 -13.31 -18.14 0.17
C GLU A 409 -12.74 -17.15 -0.85
N LYS A 410 -11.56 -16.56 -0.55
CA LYS A 410 -10.95 -15.50 -1.37
C LYS A 410 -9.82 -15.99 -2.27
N GLY A 411 -9.25 -17.16 -1.98
CA GLY A 411 -8.16 -17.74 -2.78
C GLY A 411 -6.78 -17.11 -2.55
N GLU A 412 -6.58 -16.38 -1.44
CA GLU A 412 -5.28 -15.86 -1.02
C GLU A 412 -4.45 -16.97 -0.38
N ARG A 413 -3.57 -17.61 -1.17
CA ARG A 413 -2.94 -18.89 -0.83
C ARG A 413 -1.46 -18.83 -0.47
N TRP A 414 -0.81 -17.71 -0.71
CA TRP A 414 0.65 -17.59 -0.59
C TRP A 414 1.18 -17.87 0.83
N TRP A 415 0.35 -17.70 1.85
CA TRP A 415 0.70 -17.91 3.26
C TRP A 415 0.02 -19.15 3.90
N GLU A 416 -0.70 -19.95 3.11
CA GLU A 416 -1.46 -21.13 3.58
C GLU A 416 -0.57 -22.15 4.31
N THR A 417 0.66 -22.35 3.83
CA THR A 417 1.66 -23.22 4.45
C THR A 417 1.98 -22.81 5.90
N GLU A 418 2.27 -21.54 6.11
CA GLU A 418 2.66 -21.02 7.42
C GLU A 418 1.47 -21.00 8.40
N ILE A 419 0.25 -20.71 7.91
CA ILE A 419 -0.97 -20.81 8.72
C ILE A 419 -1.15 -22.23 9.25
N LEU A 420 -0.95 -23.24 8.41
CA LEU A 420 -1.07 -24.65 8.84
C LEU A 420 0.06 -25.06 9.79
N ARG A 421 1.27 -24.57 9.58
CA ARG A 421 2.38 -24.79 10.50
C ARG A 421 2.07 -24.20 11.89
N LEU A 422 1.65 -22.94 11.93
CA LEU A 422 1.26 -22.27 13.19
C LEU A 422 0.08 -22.98 13.86
N ARG A 423 -0.89 -23.49 13.08
CA ARG A 423 -1.96 -24.32 13.62
C ARG A 423 -1.41 -25.53 14.38
N GLY A 424 -0.48 -26.25 13.78
CA GLY A 424 0.15 -27.41 14.42
C GLY A 424 0.87 -27.05 15.72
N GLU A 425 1.63 -25.96 15.74
CA GLU A 425 2.32 -25.48 16.93
C GLU A 425 1.35 -25.06 18.06
N LEU A 426 0.31 -24.29 17.73
CA LEU A 426 -0.70 -23.90 18.71
C LEU A 426 -1.49 -25.12 19.26
N LEU A 427 -1.75 -26.13 18.44
CA LEU A 427 -2.38 -27.38 18.90
C LEU A 427 -1.50 -28.10 19.92
N LEU A 428 -0.19 -28.19 19.71
CA LEU A 428 0.75 -28.78 20.66
C LEU A 428 0.85 -27.95 21.96
N MET A 429 0.83 -26.61 21.85
CA MET A 429 0.81 -25.73 23.02
C MET A 429 -0.47 -25.93 23.84
N ARG A 430 -1.63 -26.10 23.18
CA ARG A 430 -2.92 -26.34 23.85
C ARG A 430 -2.99 -27.68 24.55
N ASN A 431 -2.53 -28.72 23.86
CA ASN A 431 -2.53 -30.09 24.35
C ASN A 431 -1.29 -30.85 23.84
N PRO A 432 -0.24 -30.97 24.65
CA PRO A 432 0.97 -31.69 24.27
C PRO A 432 0.76 -33.16 23.88
N SER A 433 -0.39 -33.76 24.29
CA SER A 433 -0.76 -35.14 23.93
C SER A 433 -1.59 -35.23 22.64
N GLY A 434 -2.04 -34.09 22.06
CA GLY A 434 -2.83 -34.02 20.84
C GLY A 434 -1.98 -34.11 19.56
N LEU A 435 -1.04 -35.07 19.51
CA LEU A 435 0.02 -35.17 18.50
C LEU A 435 -0.52 -35.39 17.07
N GLN A 436 -1.62 -36.12 16.93
CA GLN A 436 -2.13 -36.49 15.61
C GLN A 436 -2.68 -35.29 14.82
N GLU A 437 -3.39 -34.36 15.46
CA GLU A 437 -3.94 -33.17 14.79
C GLU A 437 -2.81 -32.22 14.38
N ALA A 438 -1.80 -32.06 15.22
CA ALA A 438 -0.61 -31.26 14.94
C ALA A 438 0.18 -31.86 13.77
N GLN A 439 0.41 -33.18 13.79
CA GLN A 439 1.09 -33.91 12.71
C GLN A 439 0.37 -33.70 11.39
N THR A 440 -0.95 -33.89 11.34
CA THR A 440 -1.75 -33.69 10.14
C THR A 440 -1.62 -32.25 9.61
N SER A 441 -1.56 -31.26 10.51
CA SER A 441 -1.38 -29.85 10.11
C SER A 441 -0.01 -29.59 9.48
N PHE A 442 1.06 -30.16 10.05
CA PHE A 442 2.42 -30.06 9.49
C PHE A 442 2.56 -30.78 8.15
N GLU A 443 2.04 -32.02 8.04
CA GLU A 443 2.04 -32.78 6.79
C GLU A 443 1.32 -32.04 5.67
N ARG A 444 0.16 -31.45 5.97
CA ARG A 444 -0.58 -30.66 4.99
C ARG A 444 0.15 -29.39 4.59
N SER A 445 0.83 -28.72 5.55
CA SER A 445 1.69 -27.57 5.26
C SER A 445 2.82 -27.94 4.29
N ILE A 446 3.52 -29.07 4.51
CA ILE A 446 4.59 -29.57 3.66
C ILE A 446 4.06 -29.88 2.25
N GLU A 447 2.91 -30.56 2.16
CA GLU A 447 2.27 -30.91 0.85
C GLU A 447 2.00 -29.64 0.03
N ILE A 448 1.41 -28.63 0.64
CA ILE A 448 1.11 -27.35 -0.02
C ILE A 448 2.40 -26.62 -0.39
N GLY A 449 3.40 -26.57 0.51
CA GLY A 449 4.70 -25.97 0.26
C GLY A 449 5.39 -26.60 -0.96
N ARG A 450 5.38 -27.91 -1.08
CA ARG A 450 5.89 -28.64 -2.24
C ARG A 450 5.15 -28.28 -3.53
N LYS A 451 3.82 -28.23 -3.48
CA LYS A 451 2.98 -27.88 -4.62
C LYS A 451 3.21 -26.45 -5.11
N GLN A 452 3.38 -25.51 -4.21
CA GLN A 452 3.67 -24.11 -4.53
C GLN A 452 5.15 -23.86 -4.88
N GLY A 453 6.03 -24.79 -4.55
CA GLY A 453 7.48 -24.59 -4.60
C GLY A 453 7.97 -23.59 -3.53
N ALA A 454 7.29 -23.51 -2.40
CA ALA A 454 7.57 -22.63 -1.26
C ALA A 454 8.62 -23.25 -0.33
N LYS A 455 9.88 -23.30 -0.77
CA LYS A 455 10.95 -24.06 -0.11
C LYS A 455 11.26 -23.60 1.31
N SER A 456 11.21 -22.30 1.60
CA SER A 456 11.42 -21.81 2.96
C SER A 456 10.28 -22.22 3.91
N SER A 457 9.03 -22.17 3.45
CA SER A 457 7.88 -22.62 4.25
C SER A 457 7.85 -24.15 4.40
N GLU A 458 8.23 -24.90 3.34
CA GLU A 458 8.41 -26.36 3.40
C GLU A 458 9.47 -26.72 4.46
N LEU A 459 10.61 -26.02 4.51
CA LEU A 459 11.66 -26.23 5.51
C LEU A 459 11.12 -26.02 6.94
N ARG A 460 10.45 -24.89 7.20
CA ARG A 460 9.89 -24.59 8.51
C ARG A 460 8.89 -25.64 8.99
N ALA A 461 7.97 -26.04 8.11
CA ALA A 461 6.98 -27.07 8.44
C ALA A 461 7.66 -28.43 8.67
N THR A 462 8.73 -28.74 7.91
CA THR A 462 9.51 -29.98 8.08
C THR A 462 10.29 -29.97 9.39
N ILE A 463 10.84 -28.83 9.83
CA ILE A 463 11.48 -28.69 11.14
C ILE A 463 10.45 -29.00 12.24
N SER A 464 9.26 -28.39 12.20
CA SER A 464 8.21 -28.62 13.21
C SER A 464 7.76 -30.10 13.24
N LEU A 465 7.59 -30.72 12.08
CA LEU A 465 7.23 -32.15 12.00
C LEU A 465 8.37 -33.05 12.47
N ALA A 466 9.62 -32.77 12.13
CA ALA A 466 10.78 -33.55 12.56
C ALA A 466 10.94 -33.52 14.08
N GLN A 467 10.75 -32.37 14.71
CA GLN A 467 10.74 -32.26 16.18
C GLN A 467 9.63 -33.11 16.80
N LEU A 468 8.43 -33.10 16.22
CA LEU A 468 7.31 -33.91 16.67
C LEU A 468 7.61 -35.40 16.55
N LEU A 469 8.11 -35.87 15.40
CA LEU A 469 8.46 -37.28 15.16
C LEU A 469 9.57 -37.74 16.09
N ALA A 470 10.61 -36.93 16.29
CA ALA A 470 11.67 -37.24 17.25
C ALA A 470 11.14 -37.44 18.67
N SER A 471 10.20 -36.60 19.12
CA SER A 471 9.54 -36.73 20.41
C SER A 471 8.69 -38.02 20.56
N GLN A 472 8.27 -38.59 19.43
CA GLN A 472 7.52 -39.86 19.35
C GLN A 472 8.45 -41.09 19.22
N GLY A 473 9.78 -40.92 19.26
CA GLY A 473 10.74 -42.01 19.09
C GLY A 473 10.95 -42.42 17.65
N ARG A 474 10.75 -41.53 16.67
CA ARG A 474 10.96 -41.75 15.21
C ARG A 474 12.09 -40.84 14.66
N PRO A 475 13.28 -40.84 15.27
CA PRO A 475 14.37 -39.91 14.88
C PRO A 475 14.92 -40.17 13.47
N GLU A 476 14.96 -41.45 13.02
CA GLU A 476 15.49 -41.81 11.68
C GLU A 476 14.60 -41.21 10.57
N GLU A 477 13.28 -41.29 10.72
CA GLU A 477 12.31 -40.71 9.80
C GLU A 477 12.37 -39.18 9.80
N ALA A 478 12.47 -38.57 10.98
CA ALA A 478 12.64 -37.14 11.15
C ALA A 478 13.92 -36.64 10.44
N HIS A 479 15.05 -37.36 10.62
CA HIS A 479 16.31 -37.04 9.99
C HIS A 479 16.22 -37.13 8.45
N ALA A 480 15.66 -38.21 7.93
CA ALA A 480 15.60 -38.44 6.48
C ALA A 480 14.81 -37.32 5.77
N MET A 481 13.62 -36.96 6.30
CA MET A 481 12.79 -35.92 5.68
C MET A 481 13.41 -34.53 5.81
N LEU A 482 14.06 -34.22 6.95
CA LEU A 482 14.66 -32.91 7.15
C LEU A 482 15.93 -32.76 6.26
N ALA A 483 16.72 -33.81 6.13
CA ALA A 483 17.89 -33.83 5.27
C ALA A 483 17.54 -33.64 3.79
N GLU A 484 16.40 -34.18 3.32
CA GLU A 484 15.95 -34.01 1.95
C GLU A 484 15.75 -32.53 1.62
N ILE A 485 14.98 -31.78 2.44
CA ILE A 485 14.71 -30.36 2.18
C ILE A 485 15.92 -29.47 2.48
N TYR A 486 16.70 -29.76 3.52
CA TYR A 486 17.90 -29.00 3.85
C TYR A 486 18.92 -29.02 2.72
N ASN A 487 19.18 -30.19 2.12
CA ASN A 487 20.11 -30.37 1.00
C ASN A 487 19.64 -29.71 -0.31
N TRP A 488 18.38 -29.25 -0.39
CA TRP A 488 17.91 -28.52 -1.55
C TRP A 488 18.49 -27.09 -1.59
N PHE A 489 18.77 -26.48 -0.41
CA PHE A 489 19.27 -25.12 -0.32
C PHE A 489 20.71 -25.00 -0.78
N THR A 490 21.01 -23.92 -1.51
CA THR A 490 22.35 -23.60 -2.04
C THR A 490 22.91 -22.30 -1.50
N GLU A 491 22.10 -21.53 -0.75
CA GLU A 491 22.45 -20.23 -0.15
C GLU A 491 21.72 -20.03 1.18
N GLY A 492 22.09 -19.00 1.95
CA GLY A 492 21.40 -18.58 3.16
C GLY A 492 21.63 -19.43 4.39
N PHE A 493 22.72 -20.19 4.46
CA PHE A 493 23.05 -21.07 5.57
C PHE A 493 23.32 -20.35 6.90
N ASP A 494 23.40 -19.03 6.87
CA ASP A 494 23.49 -18.16 8.04
C ASP A 494 22.13 -17.67 8.56
N THR A 495 21.03 -17.97 7.86
CA THR A 495 19.66 -17.65 8.30
C THR A 495 19.25 -18.50 9.50
N ALA A 496 18.32 -18.00 10.30
CA ALA A 496 17.84 -18.68 11.49
C ALA A 496 17.24 -20.07 11.16
N ASP A 497 16.43 -20.16 10.10
CA ASP A 497 15.74 -21.41 9.74
C ASP A 497 16.73 -22.51 9.30
N LEU A 498 17.76 -22.18 8.51
CA LEU A 498 18.76 -23.16 8.08
C LEU A 498 19.72 -23.54 9.22
N LYS A 499 20.03 -22.64 10.15
CA LYS A 499 20.77 -22.98 11.37
C LYS A 499 19.98 -23.92 12.28
N ASP A 500 18.69 -23.66 12.47
CA ASP A 500 17.81 -24.52 13.28
C ASP A 500 17.69 -25.91 12.65
N ALA A 501 17.53 -25.99 11.32
CA ALA A 501 17.49 -27.25 10.59
C ALA A 501 18.79 -28.04 10.74
N LYS A 502 19.95 -27.38 10.59
CA LYS A 502 21.25 -28.00 10.76
C LYS A 502 21.47 -28.55 12.16
N ALA A 503 21.14 -27.73 13.19
CA ALA A 503 21.25 -28.14 14.59
C ALA A 503 20.38 -29.36 14.89
N LEU A 504 19.14 -29.39 14.35
CA LEU A 504 18.25 -30.54 14.53
C LEU A 504 18.76 -31.78 13.80
N LEU A 505 19.29 -31.66 12.57
CA LEU A 505 19.92 -32.78 11.86
C LEU A 505 21.09 -33.37 12.62
N ASP A 506 21.96 -32.55 13.22
CA ASP A 506 23.10 -33.01 14.03
C ASP A 506 22.63 -33.73 15.30
N GLN A 507 21.54 -33.30 15.91
CA GLN A 507 20.94 -33.97 17.06
C GLN A 507 20.29 -35.32 16.71
N LEU A 508 19.65 -35.42 15.55
CA LEU A 508 18.96 -36.62 15.08
C LEU A 508 19.94 -37.68 14.54
N GLY A 509 21.13 -37.28 14.09
CA GLY A 509 22.17 -38.14 13.57
C GLY A 509 23.16 -38.65 14.62
N ALA A 510 23.09 -38.15 15.85
CA ALA A 510 23.94 -38.56 16.98
C ALA A 510 23.36 -39.77 17.73
#